data_cfc688cd0bf9d2f43f6d4a15fb3c0e67
#
_entry.id   cfc688cd0bf9d2f43f6d4a15fb3c0e67
#
_cell.length_a   1.000
_cell.length_b   1.000
_cell.length_c   1.000
_cell.angle_alpha   90.00
_cell.angle_beta   90.00
_cell.angle_gamma   90.00
#
_symmetry.space_group_name_H-M   'P 1'
#
loop_
_entity.id
_entity.type
_entity.pdbx_description
1 polymer ?
#
loop_
_entity_poly.entity_id
_entity_poly.type
_entity_poly.pdbx_seq_one_letter_code
_entity_poly.pdbx_strand_id
1 'polypeptide(L)'
;MTVPVLAATTEVPTAELAGRSDILVLGPSLGSTTASWNGALAELSQNHTVVRWDLPGHGRSPVATTGFSLGELAQGIIDLLDSLGVDSFAYAGVSVGGALSLELALRFPDRVKAIIPICTGAKLGEPAAWDERADLVRAEGPGVLIPVMEERWFSPEFRESERALVDDVMDMIAAADKDSYAYLCQAIGRFDVRDELNNISAPVLVISGELDPGTPPAAGAVIADGVQHGRLEVVAGAYHQAAVEHPLVVARLINAFLADKK
;
A
#
# COMPACT_ATOMS: atom_id res chain seq x y z
N MET A 1 -19.76 -4.12 -11.95
CA MET A 1 -18.43 -4.14 -11.31
C MET A 1 -17.50 -3.36 -12.22
N THR A 2 -16.78 -2.40 -11.67
CA THR A 2 -15.86 -1.55 -12.46
C THR A 2 -14.45 -1.77 -11.94
N VAL A 3 -13.67 -2.55 -12.69
CA VAL A 3 -12.27 -2.81 -12.36
C VAL A 3 -11.41 -1.65 -12.86
N PRO A 4 -10.67 -0.96 -11.97
CA PRO A 4 -9.80 0.14 -12.39
C PRO A 4 -8.63 -0.34 -13.24
N VAL A 5 -8.25 0.45 -14.25
CA VAL A 5 -7.04 0.24 -15.05
C VAL A 5 -5.86 0.87 -14.32
N LEU A 6 -4.76 0.12 -14.20
CA LEU A 6 -3.58 0.53 -13.44
C LEU A 6 -2.33 0.58 -14.32
N ALA A 7 -1.36 1.38 -13.92
CA ALA A 7 -0.04 1.44 -14.56
C ALA A 7 1.05 0.97 -13.59
N ALA A 8 2.00 0.20 -14.11
CA ALA A 8 3.17 -0.26 -13.37
C ALA A 8 4.46 0.48 -13.77
N THR A 9 5.41 0.45 -12.85
CA THR A 9 6.82 0.79 -13.05
C THR A 9 7.67 -0.39 -12.62
N THR A 10 8.61 -0.80 -13.46
CA THR A 10 9.49 -1.95 -13.24
C THR A 10 10.95 -1.53 -13.44
N GLU A 11 11.86 -2.15 -12.67
CA GLU A 11 13.30 -1.89 -12.78
C GLU A 11 13.96 -2.74 -13.88
N VAL A 12 13.26 -3.77 -14.35
CA VAL A 12 13.68 -4.60 -15.49
C VAL A 12 12.70 -4.43 -16.64
N PRO A 13 13.09 -4.72 -17.89
CA PRO A 13 12.17 -4.75 -19.01
C PRO A 13 10.97 -5.67 -18.74
N THR A 14 9.76 -5.23 -19.07
CA THR A 14 8.54 -6.02 -18.80
C THR A 14 8.56 -7.40 -19.44
N ALA A 15 9.22 -7.56 -20.58
CA ALA A 15 9.41 -8.84 -21.25
C ALA A 15 10.23 -9.86 -20.43
N GLU A 16 10.96 -9.41 -19.42
CA GLU A 16 11.77 -10.25 -18.55
C GLU A 16 11.04 -10.67 -17.25
N LEU A 17 9.79 -10.25 -17.05
CA LEU A 17 9.00 -10.59 -15.87
C LEU A 17 8.39 -11.98 -15.92
N ALA A 18 8.00 -12.42 -17.12
CA ALA A 18 7.32 -13.70 -17.33
C ALA A 18 8.14 -14.88 -16.81
N GLY A 19 7.49 -15.75 -16.01
CA GLY A 19 8.10 -16.95 -15.46
C GLY A 19 9.06 -16.71 -14.28
N ARG A 20 9.24 -15.48 -13.82
CA ARG A 20 10.06 -15.20 -12.63
C ARG A 20 9.34 -15.62 -11.35
N SER A 21 10.12 -16.17 -10.42
CA SER A 21 9.60 -16.61 -9.12
C SER A 21 9.89 -15.63 -7.98
N ASP A 22 10.69 -14.60 -8.23
CA ASP A 22 11.20 -13.62 -7.27
C ASP A 22 10.48 -12.27 -7.33
N ILE A 23 9.26 -12.24 -7.85
CA ILE A 23 8.49 -11.00 -8.00
C ILE A 23 8.02 -10.48 -6.63
N LEU A 24 8.34 -9.21 -6.36
CA LEU A 24 7.82 -8.42 -5.23
C LEU A 24 7.03 -7.23 -5.78
N VAL A 25 5.73 -7.22 -5.52
CA VAL A 25 4.83 -6.13 -5.91
C VAL A 25 4.72 -5.13 -4.75
N LEU A 26 4.89 -3.84 -5.05
CA LEU A 26 4.82 -2.78 -4.04
C LEU A 26 3.62 -1.86 -4.30
N GLY A 27 2.74 -1.75 -3.31
CA GLY A 27 1.54 -0.93 -3.32
C GLY A 27 1.72 0.39 -2.56
N PRO A 28 1.22 1.52 -3.12
CA PRO A 28 1.35 2.84 -2.51
C PRO A 28 0.30 3.09 -1.41
N SER A 29 0.52 4.14 -0.61
CA SER A 29 -0.48 4.75 0.27
C SER A 29 -1.42 5.65 -0.52
N LEU A 30 -2.62 5.93 0.01
CA LEU A 30 -3.55 6.89 -0.59
C LEU A 30 -2.89 8.28 -0.70
N GLY A 31 -2.91 8.85 -1.88
CA GLY A 31 -2.26 10.14 -2.16
C GLY A 31 -0.77 10.03 -2.50
N SER A 32 -0.16 8.84 -2.44
CA SER A 32 1.22 8.64 -2.87
C SER A 32 1.32 7.90 -4.21
N THR A 33 2.52 7.79 -4.75
CA THR A 33 2.82 7.12 -6.01
C THR A 33 3.91 6.07 -5.80
N THR A 34 4.30 5.39 -6.87
CA THR A 34 5.47 4.47 -6.90
C THR A 34 6.74 5.10 -6.35
N ALA A 35 6.86 6.44 -6.37
CA ALA A 35 8.04 7.16 -5.87
C ALA A 35 8.21 7.06 -4.35
N SER A 36 7.16 6.81 -3.58
CA SER A 36 7.25 6.60 -2.12
C SER A 36 8.12 5.40 -1.73
N TRP A 37 8.42 4.51 -2.66
CA TRP A 37 9.27 3.35 -2.46
C TRP A 37 10.74 3.56 -2.88
N ASN A 38 11.10 4.75 -3.43
CA ASN A 38 12.45 4.98 -3.98
C ASN A 38 13.58 4.71 -2.96
N GLY A 39 13.37 5.11 -1.69
CA GLY A 39 14.37 4.90 -0.64
C GLY A 39 14.64 3.43 -0.29
N ALA A 40 13.65 2.55 -0.49
CA ALA A 40 13.77 1.11 -0.21
C ALA A 40 14.26 0.29 -1.43
N LEU A 41 14.16 0.87 -2.65
CA LEU A 41 14.26 0.14 -3.90
C LEU A 41 15.62 -0.54 -4.08
N ALA A 42 16.72 0.15 -3.82
CA ALA A 42 18.06 -0.40 -3.99
C ALA A 42 18.32 -1.64 -3.12
N GLU A 43 17.78 -1.66 -1.89
CA GLU A 43 17.91 -2.80 -0.97
C GLU A 43 17.00 -3.97 -1.39
N LEU A 44 15.76 -3.68 -1.82
CA LEU A 44 14.81 -4.70 -2.26
C LEU A 44 15.23 -5.36 -3.57
N SER A 45 15.76 -4.60 -4.52
CA SER A 45 16.17 -5.08 -5.84
C SER A 45 17.40 -5.98 -5.82
N GLN A 46 18.11 -6.08 -4.69
CA GLN A 46 19.20 -7.06 -4.53
C GLN A 46 18.69 -8.51 -4.50
N ASN A 47 17.44 -8.72 -4.04
CA ASN A 47 16.89 -10.05 -3.80
C ASN A 47 15.60 -10.33 -4.56
N HIS A 48 14.96 -9.31 -5.12
CA HIS A 48 13.65 -9.39 -5.76
C HIS A 48 13.61 -8.63 -7.07
N THR A 49 12.78 -9.11 -7.98
CA THR A 49 12.33 -8.33 -9.13
C THR A 49 11.14 -7.48 -8.70
N VAL A 50 11.36 -6.18 -8.58
CA VAL A 50 10.37 -5.25 -8.02
C VAL A 50 9.42 -4.75 -9.10
N VAL A 51 8.12 -4.85 -8.85
CA VAL A 51 7.04 -4.24 -9.63
C VAL A 51 6.31 -3.25 -8.73
N ARG A 52 6.26 -1.98 -9.11
CA ARG A 52 5.52 -0.93 -8.42
C ARG A 52 4.35 -0.48 -9.27
N TRP A 53 3.26 -0.08 -8.67
CA TRP A 53 2.07 0.39 -9.38
C TRP A 53 1.47 1.61 -8.70
N ASP A 54 0.74 2.43 -9.47
CA ASP A 54 0.09 3.63 -8.97
C ASP A 54 -1.43 3.40 -8.81
N LEU A 55 -2.03 4.02 -7.78
CA LEU A 55 -3.48 4.05 -7.57
C LEU A 55 -4.20 4.74 -8.74
N PRO A 56 -5.49 4.42 -8.99
CA PRO A 56 -6.28 5.15 -10.00
C PRO A 56 -6.20 6.66 -9.80
N GLY A 57 -5.91 7.40 -10.87
CA GLY A 57 -5.77 8.86 -10.83
C GLY A 57 -4.54 9.40 -10.08
N HIS A 58 -3.58 8.52 -9.75
CA HIS A 58 -2.29 8.88 -9.16
C HIS A 58 -1.17 8.51 -10.13
N GLY A 59 -0.08 9.27 -10.10
CA GLY A 59 1.11 9.00 -10.88
C GLY A 59 0.81 8.71 -12.35
N ARG A 60 1.05 7.48 -12.78
CA ARG A 60 0.88 7.05 -14.18
C ARG A 60 -0.43 6.30 -14.45
N SER A 61 -1.19 5.95 -13.42
CA SER A 61 -2.47 5.26 -13.58
C SER A 61 -3.56 6.18 -14.11
N PRO A 62 -4.38 5.71 -15.05
CA PRO A 62 -5.52 6.50 -15.53
C PRO A 62 -6.48 6.89 -14.41
N VAL A 63 -7.23 7.97 -14.63
CA VAL A 63 -8.30 8.40 -13.72
C VAL A 63 -9.43 7.37 -13.70
N ALA A 64 -10.00 7.15 -12.52
CA ALA A 64 -11.22 6.36 -12.39
C ALA A 64 -12.44 7.19 -12.83
N THR A 65 -13.29 6.62 -13.66
CA THR A 65 -14.51 7.29 -14.14
C THR A 65 -15.74 6.97 -13.30
N THR A 66 -15.65 5.98 -12.42
CA THR A 66 -16.71 5.52 -11.50
C THR A 66 -16.11 5.00 -10.21
N GLY A 67 -16.94 4.93 -9.14
CA GLY A 67 -16.55 4.30 -7.89
C GLY A 67 -16.28 2.80 -8.03
N PHE A 68 -15.45 2.27 -7.15
CA PHE A 68 -15.05 0.87 -7.05
C PHE A 68 -14.84 0.47 -5.60
N SER A 69 -14.76 -0.81 -5.32
CA SER A 69 -14.38 -1.39 -4.02
C SER A 69 -12.89 -1.73 -3.99
N LEU A 70 -12.30 -1.96 -2.80
CA LEU A 70 -10.92 -2.47 -2.70
C LEU A 70 -10.78 -3.86 -3.34
N GLY A 71 -11.83 -4.70 -3.30
CA GLY A 71 -11.85 -5.98 -4.00
C GLY A 71 -11.78 -5.83 -5.53
N GLU A 72 -12.45 -4.81 -6.12
CA GLU A 72 -12.33 -4.50 -7.54
C GLU A 72 -10.97 -3.91 -7.89
N LEU A 73 -10.39 -3.12 -6.99
CA LEU A 73 -9.02 -2.61 -7.15
C LEU A 73 -7.98 -3.75 -7.07
N ALA A 74 -8.19 -4.74 -6.18
CA ALA A 74 -7.37 -5.95 -6.13
C ALA A 74 -7.45 -6.75 -7.45
N GLN A 75 -8.64 -6.86 -8.07
CA GLN A 75 -8.77 -7.43 -9.42
C GLN A 75 -7.97 -6.62 -10.44
N GLY A 76 -7.99 -5.29 -10.39
CA GLY A 76 -7.19 -4.43 -11.28
C GLY A 76 -5.68 -4.67 -11.13
N ILE A 77 -5.19 -4.96 -9.92
CA ILE A 77 -3.79 -5.37 -9.70
C ILE A 77 -3.51 -6.71 -10.38
N ILE A 78 -4.41 -7.69 -10.28
CA ILE A 78 -4.26 -8.99 -10.96
C ILE A 78 -4.25 -8.81 -12.48
N ASP A 79 -5.19 -8.04 -13.04
CA ASP A 79 -5.25 -7.77 -14.48
C ASP A 79 -3.96 -7.10 -14.99
N LEU A 80 -3.41 -6.16 -14.20
CA LEU A 80 -2.11 -5.56 -14.48
C LEU A 80 -0.99 -6.61 -14.49
N LEU A 81 -0.90 -7.45 -13.47
CA LEU A 81 0.14 -8.49 -13.35
C LEU A 81 0.02 -9.54 -14.46
N ASP A 82 -1.20 -9.91 -14.86
CA ASP A 82 -1.47 -10.80 -15.99
C ASP A 82 -0.96 -10.19 -17.31
N SER A 83 -1.15 -8.88 -17.51
CA SER A 83 -0.62 -8.17 -18.68
C SER A 83 0.91 -8.14 -18.72
N LEU A 84 1.57 -8.30 -17.57
CA LEU A 84 3.02 -8.38 -17.41
C LEU A 84 3.56 -9.82 -17.44
N GLY A 85 2.69 -10.83 -17.53
CA GLY A 85 3.07 -12.24 -17.50
C GLY A 85 3.53 -12.73 -16.13
N VAL A 86 3.08 -12.09 -15.06
CA VAL A 86 3.41 -12.44 -13.65
C VAL A 86 2.37 -13.41 -13.10
N ASP A 87 2.74 -14.68 -12.93
CA ASP A 87 1.83 -15.72 -12.45
C ASP A 87 1.65 -15.73 -10.92
N SER A 88 2.71 -15.46 -10.17
CA SER A 88 2.68 -15.44 -8.70
C SER A 88 3.70 -14.46 -8.12
N PHE A 89 3.38 -13.89 -6.96
CA PHE A 89 4.17 -12.78 -6.39
C PHE A 89 4.07 -12.74 -4.86
N ALA A 90 5.05 -12.09 -4.22
CA ALA A 90 4.89 -11.52 -2.89
C ALA A 90 4.41 -10.07 -3.01
N TYR A 91 3.65 -9.58 -2.03
CA TYR A 91 3.12 -8.23 -2.07
C TYR A 91 3.40 -7.48 -0.77
N ALA A 92 3.94 -6.26 -0.87
CA ALA A 92 4.08 -5.33 0.24
C ALA A 92 3.35 -4.02 -0.08
N GLY A 93 2.65 -3.44 0.88
CA GLY A 93 1.93 -2.19 0.65
C GLY A 93 1.72 -1.37 1.91
N VAL A 94 1.68 -0.05 1.76
CA VAL A 94 1.49 0.90 2.86
C VAL A 94 0.03 1.34 2.91
N SER A 95 -0.57 1.36 4.11
CA SER A 95 -1.92 1.91 4.32
C SER A 95 -2.98 1.21 3.45
N VAL A 96 -3.62 1.91 2.51
CA VAL A 96 -4.55 1.29 1.54
C VAL A 96 -3.85 0.20 0.71
N GLY A 97 -2.57 0.38 0.35
CA GLY A 97 -1.77 -0.67 -0.28
C GLY A 97 -1.63 -1.91 0.62
N GLY A 98 -1.51 -1.70 1.93
CA GLY A 98 -1.52 -2.78 2.92
C GLY A 98 -2.89 -3.47 3.03
N ALA A 99 -3.99 -2.71 3.03
CA ALA A 99 -5.34 -3.27 3.00
C ALA A 99 -5.59 -4.11 1.73
N LEU A 100 -5.06 -3.66 0.59
CA LEU A 100 -5.12 -4.41 -0.67
C LEU A 100 -4.35 -5.72 -0.61
N SER A 101 -3.28 -5.83 0.20
CA SER A 101 -2.61 -7.11 0.41
C SER A 101 -3.53 -8.17 1.01
N LEU A 102 -4.41 -7.76 1.93
CA LEU A 102 -5.41 -8.66 2.53
C LEU A 102 -6.47 -9.09 1.50
N GLU A 103 -7.00 -8.14 0.70
CA GLU A 103 -7.94 -8.45 -0.38
C GLU A 103 -7.32 -9.40 -1.43
N LEU A 104 -6.05 -9.19 -1.79
CA LEU A 104 -5.33 -10.06 -2.72
C LEU A 104 -5.18 -11.47 -2.15
N ALA A 105 -4.78 -11.61 -0.88
CA ALA A 105 -4.61 -12.92 -0.25
C ALA A 105 -5.94 -13.67 -0.07
N LEU A 106 -7.05 -12.95 0.19
CA LEU A 106 -8.39 -13.54 0.33
C LEU A 106 -8.97 -13.98 -1.02
N ARG A 107 -8.82 -13.16 -2.06
CA ARG A 107 -9.48 -13.39 -3.35
C ARG A 107 -8.64 -14.22 -4.34
N PHE A 108 -7.32 -14.14 -4.22
CA PHE A 108 -6.38 -14.75 -5.17
C PHE A 108 -5.29 -15.57 -4.47
N PRO A 109 -5.64 -16.50 -3.55
CA PRO A 109 -4.67 -17.22 -2.72
C PRO A 109 -3.64 -17.99 -3.54
N ASP A 110 -4.00 -18.49 -4.73
CA ASP A 110 -3.08 -19.23 -5.62
C ASP A 110 -2.03 -18.33 -6.28
N ARG A 111 -2.23 -17.01 -6.28
CA ARG A 111 -1.34 -16.01 -6.87
C ARG A 111 -0.38 -15.41 -5.86
N VAL A 112 -0.77 -15.36 -4.59
CA VAL A 112 -0.09 -14.64 -3.51
C VAL A 112 0.78 -15.58 -2.69
N LYS A 113 2.10 -15.42 -2.77
CA LYS A 113 3.09 -16.23 -2.02
C LYS A 113 3.24 -15.78 -0.57
N ALA A 114 3.20 -14.49 -0.33
CA ALA A 114 3.30 -13.87 0.99
C ALA A 114 2.79 -12.42 0.90
N ILE A 115 2.32 -11.87 2.01
CA ILE A 115 1.91 -10.46 2.08
C ILE A 115 2.60 -9.74 3.23
N ILE A 116 2.88 -8.46 2.99
CA ILE A 116 3.49 -7.56 3.96
C ILE A 116 2.62 -6.28 4.06
N PRO A 117 1.52 -6.31 4.84
CA PRO A 117 0.74 -5.12 5.16
C PRO A 117 1.52 -4.19 6.08
N ILE A 118 1.71 -2.92 5.66
CA ILE A 118 2.52 -1.93 6.37
C ILE A 118 1.63 -0.76 6.77
N CYS A 119 1.67 -0.34 8.03
CA CYS A 119 0.91 0.79 8.58
C CYS A 119 -0.55 0.77 8.11
N THR A 120 -1.25 -0.32 8.42
CA THR A 120 -2.63 -0.57 7.98
C THR A 120 -3.43 -1.33 9.03
N GLY A 121 -4.67 -1.66 8.72
CA GLY A 121 -5.58 -2.45 9.55
C GLY A 121 -6.53 -3.29 8.72
N ALA A 122 -7.19 -4.26 9.34
CA ALA A 122 -8.24 -5.08 8.72
C ALA A 122 -9.57 -4.32 8.51
N LYS A 123 -9.68 -3.14 9.12
CA LYS A 123 -10.68 -2.08 8.91
C LYS A 123 -10.00 -0.74 9.04
N LEU A 124 -10.34 0.23 8.21
CA LEU A 124 -9.68 1.54 8.16
C LEU A 124 -10.66 2.67 8.50
N GLY A 125 -11.02 2.79 9.76
CA GLY A 125 -11.93 3.83 10.25
C GLY A 125 -13.40 3.58 9.92
N GLU A 126 -14.20 4.63 9.99
CA GLU A 126 -15.67 4.54 9.80
C GLU A 126 -16.09 5.13 8.45
N PRO A 127 -17.10 4.54 7.77
CA PRO A 127 -17.55 4.99 6.45
C PRO A 127 -17.87 6.48 6.38
N ALA A 128 -18.56 7.03 7.39
CA ALA A 128 -18.99 8.43 7.40
C ALA A 128 -17.79 9.40 7.34
N ALA A 129 -16.72 9.14 8.08
CA ALA A 129 -15.52 9.99 8.08
C ALA A 129 -14.81 9.95 6.71
N TRP A 130 -14.83 8.80 6.03
CA TRP A 130 -14.27 8.67 4.69
C TRP A 130 -15.15 9.31 3.61
N ASP A 131 -16.47 9.26 3.77
CA ASP A 131 -17.41 9.95 2.87
C ASP A 131 -17.27 11.49 3.02
N GLU A 132 -17.15 12.02 4.24
CA GLU A 132 -16.85 13.45 4.50
C GLU A 132 -15.53 13.88 3.84
N ARG A 133 -14.47 13.04 3.96
CA ARG A 133 -13.20 13.30 3.29
C ARG A 133 -13.33 13.28 1.77
N ALA A 134 -14.10 12.35 1.21
CA ALA A 134 -14.35 12.27 -0.21
C ALA A 134 -15.06 13.54 -0.73
N ASP A 135 -16.05 14.04 0.01
CA ASP A 135 -16.79 15.25 -0.35
C ASP A 135 -15.88 16.50 -0.28
N LEU A 136 -15.06 16.60 0.77
CA LEU A 136 -14.09 17.69 0.91
C LEU A 136 -13.09 17.71 -0.27
N VAL A 137 -12.54 16.55 -0.61
CA VAL A 137 -11.56 16.43 -1.72
C VAL A 137 -12.22 16.73 -3.07
N ARG A 138 -13.47 16.34 -3.30
CA ARG A 138 -14.20 16.73 -4.53
C ARG A 138 -14.39 18.24 -4.63
N ALA A 139 -14.67 18.87 -3.51
CA ALA A 139 -14.91 20.32 -3.47
C ALA A 139 -13.63 21.14 -3.65
N GLU A 140 -12.55 20.78 -2.94
CA GLU A 140 -11.36 21.62 -2.78
C GLU A 140 -10.10 21.06 -3.41
N GLY A 141 -10.13 19.80 -3.86
CA GLY A 141 -8.97 19.07 -4.32
C GLY A 141 -8.20 18.39 -3.18
N PRO A 142 -7.37 17.35 -3.48
CA PRO A 142 -6.69 16.58 -2.44
C PRO A 142 -5.61 17.36 -1.68
N GLY A 143 -5.10 18.46 -2.24
CA GLY A 143 -4.13 19.34 -1.59
C GLY A 143 -4.62 19.94 -0.26
N VAL A 144 -5.95 20.06 -0.05
CA VAL A 144 -6.53 20.54 1.22
C VAL A 144 -6.13 19.66 2.43
N LEU A 145 -5.77 18.42 2.17
CA LEU A 145 -5.39 17.45 3.21
C LEU A 145 -3.92 17.57 3.65
N ILE A 146 -3.07 18.25 2.88
CA ILE A 146 -1.61 18.29 3.10
C ILE A 146 -1.24 18.63 4.55
N PRO A 147 -1.76 19.71 5.18
CA PRO A 147 -1.33 20.06 6.53
C PRO A 147 -1.55 18.93 7.54
N VAL A 148 -2.70 18.25 7.46
CA VAL A 148 -3.04 17.14 8.37
C VAL A 148 -2.25 15.88 8.01
N MET A 149 -2.02 15.61 6.72
CA MET A 149 -1.28 14.43 6.28
C MET A 149 0.20 14.53 6.64
N GLU A 150 0.82 15.68 6.48
CA GLU A 150 2.21 15.90 6.86
C GLU A 150 2.46 15.58 8.34
N GLU A 151 1.58 16.06 9.23
CA GLU A 151 1.69 15.79 10.66
C GLU A 151 1.44 14.33 11.05
N ARG A 152 0.59 13.63 10.33
CA ARG A 152 0.25 12.23 10.63
C ARG A 152 1.20 11.23 10.00
N TRP A 153 1.85 11.60 8.90
CA TRP A 153 2.66 10.70 8.10
C TRP A 153 4.11 10.64 8.52
N PHE A 154 4.63 11.75 9.09
CA PHE A 154 6.05 11.89 9.41
C PHE A 154 6.29 12.42 10.81
N SER A 155 7.35 11.94 11.46
CA SER A 155 7.81 12.47 12.75
C SER A 155 8.23 13.95 12.62
N PRO A 156 8.16 14.74 13.70
CA PRO A 156 8.65 16.10 13.68
C PRO A 156 10.12 16.20 13.23
N GLU A 157 10.97 15.29 13.70
CA GLU A 157 12.38 15.22 13.36
C GLU A 157 12.59 14.98 11.87
N PHE A 158 11.84 14.04 11.27
CA PHE A 158 11.92 13.74 9.84
C PHE A 158 11.45 14.92 8.99
N ARG A 159 10.37 15.59 9.40
CA ARG A 159 9.86 16.79 8.72
C ARG A 159 10.86 17.95 8.70
N GLU A 160 11.70 18.05 9.73
CA GLU A 160 12.74 19.07 9.83
C GLU A 160 13.99 18.68 9.02
N SER A 161 14.47 17.43 9.17
CA SER A 161 15.74 16.99 8.56
C SER A 161 15.62 16.64 7.07
N GLU A 162 14.44 16.15 6.63
CA GLU A 162 14.20 15.66 5.28
C GLU A 162 13.10 16.48 4.55
N ARG A 163 13.09 17.79 4.78
CA ARG A 163 12.03 18.69 4.26
C ARG A 163 11.74 18.51 2.77
N ALA A 164 12.78 18.40 1.95
CA ALA A 164 12.63 18.22 0.50
C ALA A 164 11.88 16.91 0.14
N LEU A 165 12.18 15.82 0.84
CA LEU A 165 11.49 14.53 0.62
C LEU A 165 10.04 14.59 1.12
N VAL A 166 9.79 15.28 2.22
CA VAL A 166 8.42 15.51 2.71
C VAL A 166 7.63 16.32 1.70
N ASP A 167 8.20 17.40 1.17
CA ASP A 167 7.57 18.23 0.13
C ASP A 167 7.24 17.40 -1.12
N ASP A 168 8.17 16.57 -1.61
CA ASP A 168 7.96 15.68 -2.75
C ASP A 168 6.76 14.73 -2.51
N VAL A 169 6.62 14.21 -1.29
CA VAL A 169 5.49 13.32 -0.95
C VAL A 169 4.18 14.10 -0.84
N MET A 170 4.20 15.32 -0.30
CA MET A 170 3.02 16.19 -0.25
C MET A 170 2.56 16.62 -1.64
N ASP A 171 3.50 16.87 -2.55
CA ASP A 171 3.21 17.19 -3.95
C ASP A 171 2.52 16.01 -4.68
N MET A 172 2.83 14.76 -4.33
CA MET A 172 2.08 13.58 -4.86
C MET A 172 0.60 13.66 -4.49
N ILE A 173 0.27 14.06 -3.24
CA ILE A 173 -1.13 14.24 -2.81
C ILE A 173 -1.81 15.33 -3.64
N ALA A 174 -1.16 16.48 -3.77
CA ALA A 174 -1.71 17.61 -4.52
C ALA A 174 -1.97 17.30 -6.00
N ALA A 175 -1.13 16.45 -6.58
CA ALA A 175 -1.20 16.06 -7.99
C ALA A 175 -2.24 14.96 -8.30
N ALA A 176 -2.80 14.30 -7.29
CA ALA A 176 -3.78 13.24 -7.50
C ALA A 176 -5.10 13.78 -8.08
N ASP A 177 -5.74 13.00 -8.94
CA ASP A 177 -7.08 13.32 -9.44
C ASP A 177 -8.11 13.27 -8.31
N LYS A 178 -8.86 14.37 -8.15
CA LYS A 178 -9.76 14.55 -7.01
C LYS A 178 -10.90 13.53 -6.96
N ASP A 179 -11.44 13.14 -8.11
CA ASP A 179 -12.57 12.21 -8.15
C ASP A 179 -12.08 10.79 -7.90
N SER A 180 -10.95 10.40 -8.47
CA SER A 180 -10.30 9.12 -8.18
C SER A 180 -9.90 9.00 -6.71
N TYR A 181 -9.33 10.06 -6.12
CA TYR A 181 -9.02 10.12 -4.70
C TYR A 181 -10.28 9.94 -3.83
N ALA A 182 -11.37 10.61 -4.19
CA ALA A 182 -12.64 10.50 -3.48
C ALA A 182 -13.26 9.10 -3.60
N TYR A 183 -13.18 8.45 -4.76
CA TYR A 183 -13.60 7.05 -4.91
C TYR A 183 -12.77 6.11 -4.03
N LEU A 184 -11.47 6.33 -3.92
CA LEU A 184 -10.59 5.59 -3.01
C LEU A 184 -11.01 5.80 -1.54
N CYS A 185 -11.30 7.02 -1.12
CA CYS A 185 -11.82 7.29 0.22
C CYS A 185 -13.09 6.45 0.49
N GLN A 186 -14.03 6.44 -0.44
CA GLN A 186 -15.28 5.68 -0.32
C GLN A 186 -15.03 4.17 -0.28
N ALA A 187 -14.09 3.66 -1.08
CA ALA A 187 -13.70 2.25 -1.06
C ALA A 187 -13.06 1.85 0.26
N ILE A 188 -12.15 2.68 0.79
CA ILE A 188 -11.49 2.47 2.09
C ILE A 188 -12.50 2.47 3.23
N GLY A 189 -13.44 3.41 3.24
CA GLY A 189 -14.47 3.50 4.28
C GLY A 189 -15.38 2.26 4.37
N ARG A 190 -15.49 1.50 3.28
CA ARG A 190 -16.32 0.29 3.20
C ARG A 190 -15.52 -1.00 3.36
N PHE A 191 -14.20 -0.88 3.54
CA PHE A 191 -13.31 -2.02 3.74
C PHE A 191 -13.37 -2.52 5.19
N ASP A 192 -13.74 -3.80 5.36
CA ASP A 192 -13.71 -4.51 6.63
C ASP A 192 -13.58 -6.02 6.37
N VAL A 193 -12.41 -6.58 6.66
CA VAL A 193 -12.11 -8.02 6.46
C VAL A 193 -11.78 -8.72 7.78
N ARG A 194 -12.14 -8.12 8.92
CA ARG A 194 -11.80 -8.67 10.25
C ARG A 194 -12.33 -10.09 10.45
N ASP A 195 -13.52 -10.37 9.98
CA ASP A 195 -14.15 -11.69 10.11
C ASP A 195 -13.62 -12.73 9.10
N GLU A 196 -12.82 -12.27 8.12
CA GLU A 196 -12.28 -13.11 7.05
C GLU A 196 -10.78 -13.41 7.23
N LEU A 197 -10.09 -12.78 8.19
CA LEU A 197 -8.63 -12.91 8.36
C LEU A 197 -8.16 -14.37 8.47
N ASN A 198 -8.91 -15.22 9.15
CA ASN A 198 -8.57 -16.64 9.31
C ASN A 198 -8.60 -17.44 7.99
N ASN A 199 -9.18 -16.88 6.92
CA ASN A 199 -9.16 -17.50 5.59
C ASN A 199 -7.83 -17.21 4.84
N ILE A 200 -6.98 -16.32 5.36
CA ILE A 200 -5.67 -16.02 4.76
C ILE A 200 -4.67 -17.09 5.18
N SER A 201 -4.29 -17.95 4.22
CA SER A 201 -3.32 -19.03 4.42
C SER A 201 -1.90 -18.64 4.01
N ALA A 202 -1.73 -17.59 3.22
CA ALA A 202 -0.42 -17.07 2.86
C ALA A 202 0.33 -16.57 4.11
N PRO A 203 1.66 -16.70 4.19
CA PRO A 203 2.47 -16.08 5.25
C PRO A 203 2.29 -14.55 5.27
N VAL A 204 2.15 -13.98 6.48
CA VAL A 204 1.89 -12.54 6.69
C VAL A 204 2.93 -11.95 7.64
N LEU A 205 3.65 -10.92 7.19
CA LEU A 205 4.43 -10.03 8.04
C LEU A 205 3.74 -8.67 8.12
N VAL A 206 3.16 -8.33 9.25
CA VAL A 206 2.64 -6.99 9.50
C VAL A 206 3.79 -6.10 9.96
N ILE A 207 3.94 -4.92 9.35
CA ILE A 207 4.89 -3.89 9.79
C ILE A 207 4.09 -2.67 10.24
N SER A 208 4.25 -2.24 11.49
CA SER A 208 3.58 -1.05 12.03
C SER A 208 4.60 0.01 12.42
N GLY A 209 4.28 1.28 12.20
CA GLY A 209 5.00 2.38 12.81
C GLY A 209 4.62 2.51 14.29
N GLU A 210 5.61 2.62 15.18
CA GLU A 210 5.37 2.74 16.64
C GLU A 210 4.47 3.94 16.97
N LEU A 211 4.66 5.05 16.26
CA LEU A 211 4.00 6.33 16.51
C LEU A 211 2.94 6.67 15.47
N ASP A 212 2.49 5.69 14.66
CA ASP A 212 1.45 5.91 13.67
C ASP A 212 0.10 6.25 14.33
N PRO A 213 -0.40 7.48 14.18
CA PRO A 213 -1.65 7.90 14.82
C PRO A 213 -2.89 7.39 14.07
N GLY A 214 -2.74 6.91 12.84
CA GLY A 214 -3.84 6.45 11.98
C GLY A 214 -4.11 4.97 12.09
N THR A 215 -3.04 4.18 12.06
CA THR A 215 -3.07 2.73 12.16
C THR A 215 -1.99 2.25 13.15
N PRO A 216 -2.25 2.45 14.46
CA PRO A 216 -1.29 2.13 15.52
C PRO A 216 -0.96 0.63 15.53
N PRO A 217 0.14 0.20 16.19
CA PRO A 217 0.53 -1.21 16.27
C PRO A 217 -0.59 -2.17 16.69
N ALA A 218 -1.55 -1.69 17.49
CA ALA A 218 -2.73 -2.48 17.86
C ALA A 218 -3.60 -2.87 16.66
N ALA A 219 -3.71 -2.02 15.63
CA ALA A 219 -4.42 -2.36 14.41
C ALA A 219 -3.69 -3.43 13.59
N GLY A 220 -2.36 -3.38 13.56
CA GLY A 220 -1.52 -4.40 12.96
C GLY A 220 -1.60 -5.74 13.70
N ALA A 221 -1.67 -5.72 15.04
CA ALA A 221 -1.83 -6.90 15.86
C ALA A 221 -3.12 -7.68 15.53
N VAL A 222 -4.24 -6.98 15.28
CA VAL A 222 -5.49 -7.61 14.83
C VAL A 222 -5.28 -8.45 13.56
N ILE A 223 -4.49 -7.96 12.61
CA ILE A 223 -4.18 -8.72 11.39
C ILE A 223 -3.29 -9.91 11.75
N ALA A 224 -2.18 -9.69 12.46
CA ALA A 224 -1.19 -10.74 12.76
C ALA A 224 -1.79 -11.89 13.58
N ASP A 225 -2.68 -11.57 14.54
CA ASP A 225 -3.36 -12.56 15.38
C ASP A 225 -4.53 -13.25 14.66
N GLY A 226 -5.13 -12.59 13.68
CA GLY A 226 -6.31 -13.10 12.96
C GLY A 226 -6.00 -14.05 11.81
N VAL A 227 -4.82 -13.92 11.17
CA VAL A 227 -4.42 -14.78 10.04
C VAL A 227 -3.78 -16.09 10.51
N GLN A 228 -3.68 -17.09 9.61
CA GLN A 228 -3.14 -18.42 9.99
C GLN A 228 -1.63 -18.39 10.30
N HIS A 229 -0.86 -17.54 9.63
CA HIS A 229 0.61 -17.45 9.72
C HIS A 229 1.08 -16.00 9.82
N GLY A 230 0.65 -15.31 10.87
CA GLY A 230 0.92 -13.90 11.10
C GLY A 230 2.14 -13.65 11.99
N ARG A 231 2.86 -12.56 11.70
CA ARG A 231 3.91 -11.99 12.53
C ARG A 231 3.80 -10.48 12.49
N LEU A 232 4.00 -9.80 13.63
CA LEU A 232 4.04 -8.34 13.74
C LEU A 232 5.45 -7.88 14.05
N GLU A 233 5.92 -6.87 13.31
CA GLU A 233 7.12 -6.09 13.60
C GLU A 233 6.73 -4.61 13.77
N VAL A 234 7.32 -3.95 14.75
CA VAL A 234 7.08 -2.53 15.03
C VAL A 234 8.36 -1.76 14.77
N VAL A 235 8.29 -0.78 13.87
CA VAL A 235 9.43 0.09 13.56
C VAL A 235 9.44 1.25 14.57
N ALA A 236 10.47 1.26 15.41
CA ALA A 236 10.61 2.27 16.46
C ALA A 236 10.71 3.68 15.87
N GLY A 237 9.98 4.63 16.47
CA GLY A 237 9.93 6.03 16.06
C GLY A 237 9.21 6.32 14.74
N ALA A 238 8.82 5.30 13.98
CA ALA A 238 8.16 5.48 12.69
C ALA A 238 6.71 5.95 12.84
N TYR A 239 6.31 6.85 11.95
CA TYR A 239 4.94 7.28 11.74
C TYR A 239 4.28 6.48 10.60
N HIS A 240 3.23 7.05 9.99
CA HIS A 240 2.40 6.32 9.01
C HIS A 240 3.14 5.95 7.70
N GLN A 241 4.09 6.77 7.26
CA GLN A 241 4.87 6.51 6.04
C GLN A 241 6.20 5.80 6.37
N ALA A 242 6.14 4.72 7.16
CA ALA A 242 7.33 3.99 7.60
C ALA A 242 8.27 3.57 6.44
N ALA A 243 7.74 3.29 5.24
CA ALA A 243 8.55 2.95 4.07
C ALA A 243 9.31 4.16 3.47
N VAL A 244 8.85 5.39 3.73
CA VAL A 244 9.55 6.64 3.35
C VAL A 244 10.50 7.08 4.46
N GLU A 245 10.02 7.05 5.71
CA GLU A 245 10.74 7.55 6.88
C GLU A 245 11.89 6.61 7.29
N HIS A 246 11.68 5.30 7.19
CA HIS A 246 12.65 4.26 7.57
C HIS A 246 12.87 3.22 6.45
N PRO A 247 13.21 3.63 5.22
CA PRO A 247 13.17 2.77 4.04
C PRO A 247 14.05 1.53 4.16
N LEU A 248 15.27 1.67 4.72
CA LEU A 248 16.19 0.56 4.86
C LEU A 248 15.76 -0.44 5.94
N VAL A 249 15.11 0.03 7.02
CA VAL A 249 14.56 -0.85 8.06
C VAL A 249 13.43 -1.69 7.48
N VAL A 250 12.49 -1.04 6.80
CA VAL A 250 11.35 -1.72 6.15
C VAL A 250 11.84 -2.71 5.09
N ALA A 251 12.79 -2.31 4.22
CA ALA A 251 13.31 -3.19 3.19
C ALA A 251 14.02 -4.44 3.76
N ARG A 252 14.77 -4.29 4.84
CA ARG A 252 15.44 -5.42 5.50
C ARG A 252 14.45 -6.37 6.18
N LEU A 253 13.40 -5.87 6.79
CA LEU A 253 12.32 -6.69 7.35
C LEU A 253 11.63 -7.50 6.25
N ILE A 254 11.30 -6.88 5.10
CA ILE A 254 10.75 -7.55 3.93
C ILE A 254 11.69 -8.64 3.42
N ASN A 255 12.98 -8.30 3.19
CA ASN A 255 13.97 -9.24 2.69
C ASN A 255 14.17 -10.44 3.63
N ALA A 256 14.29 -10.21 4.95
CA ALA A 256 14.44 -11.26 5.94
C ALA A 256 13.22 -12.20 5.95
N PHE A 257 12.02 -11.64 5.94
CA PHE A 257 10.79 -12.43 5.94
C PHE A 257 10.64 -13.30 4.68
N LEU A 258 10.95 -12.75 3.51
CA LEU A 258 10.81 -13.47 2.24
C LEU A 258 11.94 -14.49 2.01
N ALA A 259 13.12 -14.31 2.62
CA ALA A 259 14.20 -15.29 2.57
C ALA A 259 13.85 -16.60 3.29
N ASP A 260 13.09 -16.51 4.39
CA ASP A 260 12.65 -17.67 5.19
C ASP A 260 11.57 -18.54 4.46
N LYS A 261 11.10 -18.10 3.28
CA LYS A 261 10.00 -18.72 2.51
C LYS A 261 10.44 -19.30 1.15
N LYS A 262 11.77 -19.28 0.89
CA LYS A 262 12.37 -19.85 -0.34
C LYS A 262 12.61 -21.36 -0.25
#